data_be4f3d3582ac405f079349d26423fe38
#
_entry.id   be4f3d3582ac405f079349d26423fe38
#
_cell.length_a   1.000
_cell.length_b   1.000
_cell.length_c   1.000
_cell.angle_alpha   90.00
_cell.angle_beta   90.00
_cell.angle_gamma   90.00
#
_symmetry.space_group_name_H-M   'P 1'
#
loop_
_entity.id
_entity.type
_entity.pdbx_description
1 polymer ?
#
loop_
_entity_poly.entity_id
_entity_poly.type
_entity_poly.pdbx_seq_one_letter_code
_entity_poly.pdbx_strand_id
1 'polypeptide(L)'
;MKIQYMSDLHMEFAENSRYLKHNEFPVTGDVLVLAGDIFYLRNDVAPLGKFWKWASTNYRQVLIVPGNHDYYGHYDIMTRGMQWEWMFKENVGYYQNQVVRIDNVDFIFSTLWSHIPPGDEYIVSHGLNDFYQT
;
A
#
# COMPACT_ATOMS: atom_id res chain seq x y z
N MET A 1 -9.37 -4.73 -20.31
CA MET A 1 -8.65 -3.99 -19.25
C MET A 1 -7.26 -4.59 -19.07
N LYS A 2 -6.23 -3.75 -19.04
CA LYS A 2 -4.85 -4.17 -18.72
C LYS A 2 -4.51 -3.71 -17.31
N ILE A 3 -3.88 -4.57 -16.53
CA ILE A 3 -3.47 -4.27 -15.16
C ILE A 3 -1.95 -4.13 -15.14
N GLN A 4 -1.48 -2.98 -14.66
CA GLN A 4 -0.08 -2.78 -14.31
C GLN A 4 0.04 -2.91 -12.79
N TYR A 5 1.12 -3.50 -12.31
CA TYR A 5 1.36 -3.63 -10.87
C TYR A 5 2.80 -3.29 -10.52
N MET A 6 3.01 -2.83 -9.31
CA MET A 6 4.30 -2.62 -8.68
C MET A 6 4.15 -2.68 -7.17
N SER A 7 5.23 -2.89 -6.44
CA SER A 7 5.28 -2.95 -4.98
C SER A 7 6.58 -2.33 -4.46
N ASP A 8 6.70 -2.23 -3.15
CA ASP A 8 7.96 -1.89 -2.47
C ASP A 8 8.57 -0.55 -2.93
N LEU A 9 7.73 0.45 -3.12
CA LEU A 9 8.19 1.79 -3.51
C LEU A 9 8.88 2.50 -2.36
N HIS A 10 8.52 2.18 -1.12
CA HIS A 10 9.15 2.71 0.10
C HIS A 10 9.42 4.21 0.03
N MET A 11 8.37 4.99 -0.20
CA MET A 11 8.47 6.45 -0.34
C MET A 11 8.91 7.16 0.95
N GLU A 12 8.90 6.47 2.09
CA GLU A 12 9.45 6.93 3.35
C GLU A 12 10.97 7.11 3.30
N PHE A 13 11.66 6.39 2.40
CA PHE A 13 13.10 6.58 2.20
C PHE A 13 13.38 7.74 1.25
N ALA A 14 14.25 8.63 1.69
CA ALA A 14 14.55 9.87 0.96
C ALA A 14 15.08 9.63 -0.47
N GLU A 15 15.82 8.55 -0.67
CA GLU A 15 16.37 8.18 -1.98
C GLU A 15 15.27 7.77 -2.95
N ASN A 16 14.34 6.93 -2.50
CA ASN A 16 13.21 6.46 -3.29
C ASN A 16 12.27 7.63 -3.63
N SER A 17 11.96 8.45 -2.63
CA SER A 17 11.15 9.67 -2.82
C SER A 17 11.78 10.61 -3.84
N ARG A 18 13.10 10.79 -3.78
CA ARG A 18 13.85 11.60 -4.75
C ARG A 18 13.79 11.02 -6.15
N TYR A 19 13.96 9.69 -6.28
CA TYR A 19 13.84 9.01 -7.56
C TYR A 19 12.46 9.23 -8.19
N LEU A 20 11.39 9.00 -7.44
CA LEU A 20 10.01 9.14 -7.91
C LEU A 20 9.62 10.60 -8.23
N LYS A 21 10.33 11.57 -7.65
CA LYS A 21 10.15 12.98 -7.97
C LYS A 21 10.71 13.35 -9.35
N HIS A 22 11.74 12.65 -9.81
CA HIS A 22 12.44 12.98 -11.04
C HIS A 22 12.21 11.99 -12.19
N ASN A 23 11.63 10.83 -11.90
CA ASN A 23 11.42 9.79 -12.89
C ASN A 23 9.95 9.36 -12.92
N GLU A 24 9.52 8.92 -14.08
CA GLU A 24 8.19 8.35 -14.31
C GLU A 24 8.35 6.94 -14.85
N PHE A 25 7.46 6.03 -14.45
CA PHE A 25 7.41 4.69 -15.00
C PHE A 25 6.64 4.68 -16.33
N PRO A 26 6.96 3.76 -17.25
CA PRO A 26 6.15 3.57 -18.44
C PRO A 26 4.72 3.17 -18.04
N VAL A 27 3.74 3.77 -18.70
CA VAL A 27 2.31 3.43 -18.51
C VAL A 27 1.97 2.31 -19.48
N THR A 28 1.67 1.13 -18.94
CA THR A 28 1.41 -0.08 -19.72
C THR A 28 0.05 -0.72 -19.43
N GLY A 29 -0.69 -0.17 -18.46
CA GLY A 29 -2.01 -0.66 -18.04
C GLY A 29 -3.05 0.44 -17.95
N ASP A 30 -4.30 0.03 -17.82
CA ASP A 30 -5.46 0.91 -17.60
C ASP A 30 -5.69 1.14 -16.09
N VAL A 31 -5.36 0.13 -15.28
CA VAL A 31 -5.44 0.13 -13.83
C VAL A 31 -4.06 -0.14 -13.25
N LEU A 32 -3.67 0.65 -12.25
CA LEU A 32 -2.44 0.44 -11.49
C LEU A 32 -2.77 -0.19 -10.15
N VAL A 33 -2.10 -1.29 -9.82
CA VAL A 33 -2.14 -1.92 -8.51
C VAL A 33 -0.81 -1.69 -7.80
N LEU A 34 -0.85 -1.10 -6.62
CA LEU A 34 0.30 -0.92 -5.74
C LEU A 34 0.21 -1.96 -4.61
N ALA A 35 1.03 -2.99 -4.71
CA ALA A 35 0.90 -4.21 -3.92
C ALA A 35 1.75 -4.19 -2.63
N GLY A 36 1.56 -3.15 -1.82
CA GLY A 36 2.16 -3.03 -0.49
C GLY A 36 3.51 -2.31 -0.45
N ASP A 37 3.87 -1.88 0.75
CA ASP A 37 5.11 -1.20 1.09
C ASP A 37 5.34 0.08 0.28
N ILE A 38 4.33 0.94 0.27
CA ILE A 38 4.32 2.16 -0.53
C ILE A 38 4.80 3.36 0.29
N PHE A 39 4.19 3.62 1.46
CA PHE A 39 4.59 4.68 2.39
C PHE A 39 3.89 4.53 3.74
N TYR A 40 4.37 5.21 4.78
CA TYR A 40 3.81 5.13 6.13
C TYR A 40 2.42 5.75 6.25
N LEU A 41 1.47 4.99 6.82
CA LEU A 41 0.09 5.42 7.07
C LEU A 41 -0.07 6.30 8.33
N ARG A 42 0.94 6.38 9.17
CA ARG A 42 0.90 6.91 10.55
C ARG A 42 0.29 8.30 10.75
N ASN A 43 0.22 9.11 9.72
CA ASN A 43 -0.20 10.51 9.88
C ASN A 43 -1.58 10.80 9.28
N ASP A 44 -2.24 9.83 8.69
CA ASP A 44 -3.51 10.02 7.95
C ASP A 44 -3.49 11.20 6.95
N VAL A 45 -2.30 11.57 6.52
CA VAL A 45 -2.09 12.69 5.60
C VAL A 45 -2.08 12.15 4.17
N ALA A 46 -2.92 12.71 3.35
CA ALA A 46 -2.96 12.36 1.93
C ALA A 46 -1.57 12.55 1.29
N PRO A 47 -1.05 11.52 0.62
CA PRO A 47 0.26 11.62 0.00
C PRO A 47 0.27 12.71 -1.06
N LEU A 48 1.33 13.52 -1.04
CA LEU A 48 1.55 14.60 -1.98
C LEU A 48 2.73 14.27 -2.89
N GLY A 49 2.78 14.89 -4.04
CA GLY A 49 3.94 14.84 -4.91
C GLY A 49 3.66 14.39 -6.33
N LYS A 50 4.73 14.41 -7.11
CA LYS A 50 4.68 14.19 -8.56
C LYS A 50 4.19 12.78 -8.92
N PHE A 51 4.62 11.76 -8.16
CA PHE A 51 4.20 10.38 -8.39
C PHE A 51 2.68 10.22 -8.34
N TRP A 52 2.03 10.77 -7.32
CA TRP A 52 0.59 10.64 -7.15
C TRP A 52 -0.22 11.42 -8.19
N LYS A 53 0.33 12.55 -8.65
CA LYS A 53 -0.22 13.29 -9.78
C LYS A 53 -0.10 12.47 -11.06
N TRP A 54 1.07 11.90 -11.33
CA TRP A 54 1.32 11.03 -12.48
C TRP A 54 0.40 9.81 -12.45
N ALA A 55 0.32 9.09 -11.32
CA ALA A 55 -0.53 7.91 -11.18
C ALA A 55 -2.01 8.24 -11.42
N SER A 56 -2.52 9.27 -10.74
CA SER A 56 -3.92 9.71 -10.90
C SER A 56 -4.26 10.15 -12.32
N THR A 57 -3.30 10.74 -13.05
CA THR A 57 -3.53 11.24 -14.41
C THR A 57 -3.50 10.13 -15.46
N ASN A 58 -2.67 9.12 -15.25
CA ASN A 58 -2.38 8.12 -16.29
C ASN A 58 -3.21 6.84 -16.17
N TYR A 59 -3.81 6.58 -15.00
CA TYR A 59 -4.59 5.37 -14.77
C TYR A 59 -6.05 5.71 -14.47
N ARG A 60 -6.95 4.86 -14.97
CA ARG A 60 -8.39 4.92 -14.66
C ARG A 60 -8.64 4.77 -13.15
N GLN A 61 -7.92 3.84 -12.52
CA GLN A 61 -7.93 3.60 -11.09
C GLN A 61 -6.52 3.23 -10.61
N VAL A 62 -6.18 3.69 -9.41
CA VAL A 62 -4.97 3.29 -8.68
C VAL A 62 -5.40 2.66 -7.37
N LEU A 63 -5.21 1.36 -7.26
CA LEU A 63 -5.67 0.53 -6.16
C LEU A 63 -4.47 0.11 -5.32
N ILE A 64 -4.49 0.40 -4.03
CA ILE A 64 -3.36 0.17 -3.14
C ILE A 64 -3.80 -0.79 -2.04
N VAL A 65 -2.99 -1.83 -1.79
CA VAL A 65 -3.11 -2.64 -0.58
C VAL A 65 -1.95 -2.29 0.35
N PRO A 66 -2.16 -2.15 1.67
CA PRO A 66 -1.06 -1.93 2.58
C PRO A 66 -0.18 -3.17 2.71
N GLY A 67 1.14 -3.02 2.71
CA GLY A 67 2.10 -4.00 3.17
C GLY A 67 2.40 -3.83 4.66
N ASN A 68 3.35 -4.58 5.21
CA ASN A 68 3.73 -4.45 6.62
C ASN A 68 4.41 -3.08 6.89
N HIS A 69 5.25 -2.59 5.99
CA HIS A 69 5.92 -1.29 6.14
C HIS A 69 4.96 -0.10 6.14
N ASP A 70 3.82 -0.19 5.48
CA ASP A 70 2.81 0.89 5.52
C ASP A 70 2.35 1.16 6.96
N TYR A 71 2.38 0.14 7.83
CA TYR A 71 2.03 0.26 9.26
C TYR A 71 3.22 0.62 10.18
N TYR A 72 4.44 0.77 9.65
CA TYR A 72 5.61 1.11 10.47
C TYR A 72 5.55 2.54 11.02
N GLY A 73 6.40 2.81 11.99
CA GLY A 73 6.47 4.09 12.70
C GLY A 73 5.46 4.17 13.85
N HIS A 74 5.20 3.03 14.49
CA HIS A 74 4.28 2.87 15.62
C HIS A 74 2.82 3.22 15.28
N TYR A 75 2.40 2.88 14.07
CA TYR A 75 0.99 2.97 13.68
C TYR A 75 0.27 1.70 14.14
N ASP A 76 -0.69 1.86 15.05
CA ASP A 76 -1.53 0.75 15.48
C ASP A 76 -2.37 0.24 14.29
N ILE A 77 -2.11 -1.02 13.89
CA ILE A 77 -2.80 -1.68 12.77
C ILE A 77 -4.32 -1.74 12.97
N MET A 78 -4.79 -1.65 14.22
CA MET A 78 -6.22 -1.65 14.55
C MET A 78 -6.85 -0.25 14.53
N THR A 79 -6.07 0.82 14.31
CA THR A 79 -6.60 2.19 14.28
C THR A 79 -7.74 2.35 13.28
N ARG A 80 -7.66 1.71 12.14
CA ARG A 80 -8.69 1.74 11.08
C ARG A 80 -9.63 0.53 11.13
N GLY A 81 -9.43 -0.39 12.08
CA GLY A 81 -10.11 -1.68 12.11
C GLY A 81 -9.54 -2.68 11.08
N MET A 82 -10.15 -3.86 11.02
CA MET A 82 -9.69 -4.94 10.14
C MET A 82 -10.05 -4.73 8.67
N GLN A 83 -11.09 -3.98 8.40
CA GLN A 83 -11.60 -3.72 7.05
C GLN A 83 -11.77 -2.22 6.87
N TRP A 84 -11.06 -1.64 5.89
CA TRP A 84 -11.12 -0.21 5.64
C TRP A 84 -10.72 0.14 4.20
N GLU A 85 -11.17 1.32 3.79
CA GLU A 85 -10.72 1.98 2.57
C GLU A 85 -10.35 3.44 2.87
N TRP A 86 -9.45 3.99 2.09
CA TRP A 86 -9.06 5.39 2.19
C TRP A 86 -8.74 5.97 0.82
N MET A 87 -9.70 6.74 0.28
CA MET A 87 -9.53 7.48 -0.96
C MET A 87 -8.89 8.83 -0.66
N PHE A 88 -7.70 9.08 -1.16
CA PHE A 88 -7.04 10.39 -1.03
C PHE A 88 -6.98 11.18 -2.35
N LYS A 89 -7.39 10.57 -3.45
CA LYS A 89 -7.77 11.22 -4.71
C LYS A 89 -9.01 10.53 -5.25
N GLU A 90 -9.68 11.15 -6.20
CA GLU A 90 -10.90 10.63 -6.81
C GLU A 90 -10.75 9.18 -7.32
N ASN A 91 -9.57 8.86 -7.86
CA ASN A 91 -9.26 7.55 -8.44
C ASN A 91 -8.06 6.85 -7.80
N VAL A 92 -7.61 7.27 -6.62
CA VAL A 92 -6.45 6.69 -5.91
C VAL A 92 -6.82 6.40 -4.47
N GLY A 93 -6.75 5.15 -4.06
CA GLY A 93 -7.10 4.76 -2.71
C GLY A 93 -6.49 3.45 -2.23
N TYR A 94 -6.42 3.34 -0.90
CA TYR A 94 -6.09 2.12 -0.17
C TYR A 94 -7.33 1.28 0.11
N TYR A 95 -7.13 -0.03 0.09
CA TYR A 95 -8.15 -1.03 0.38
C TYR A 95 -7.54 -2.14 1.23
N GLN A 96 -8.12 -2.40 2.40
CA GLN A 96 -7.69 -3.48 3.28
C GLN A 96 -8.86 -4.40 3.59
N ASN A 97 -8.68 -5.69 3.34
CA ASN A 97 -9.71 -6.72 3.45
C ASN A 97 -10.99 -6.36 2.67
N GLN A 98 -10.80 -5.87 1.45
CA GLN A 98 -11.85 -5.37 0.56
C GLN A 98 -11.82 -6.11 -0.79
N VAL A 99 -12.96 -6.12 -1.44
CA VAL A 99 -13.08 -6.51 -2.85
C VAL A 99 -13.53 -5.30 -3.65
N VAL A 100 -12.75 -4.94 -4.65
CA VAL A 100 -13.08 -3.86 -5.59
C VAL A 100 -13.35 -4.47 -6.95
N ARG A 101 -14.54 -4.23 -7.48
CA ARG A 101 -14.90 -4.71 -8.81
C ARG A 101 -14.74 -3.60 -9.84
N ILE A 102 -13.97 -3.88 -10.89
CA ILE A 102 -13.85 -3.01 -12.05
C ILE A 102 -14.14 -3.84 -13.29
N ASP A 103 -15.17 -3.44 -14.03
CA ASP A 103 -15.69 -4.19 -15.17
C ASP A 103 -16.08 -5.64 -14.75
N ASN A 104 -15.40 -6.66 -15.27
CA ASN A 104 -15.62 -8.08 -14.95
C ASN A 104 -14.50 -8.68 -14.09
N VAL A 105 -13.66 -7.85 -13.45
CA VAL A 105 -12.53 -8.28 -12.62
C VAL A 105 -12.77 -7.90 -11.18
N ASP A 106 -12.64 -8.87 -10.27
CA ASP A 106 -12.64 -8.66 -8.84
C ASP A 106 -11.20 -8.58 -8.33
N PHE A 107 -10.85 -7.44 -7.74
CA PHE A 107 -9.58 -7.21 -7.06
C PHE A 107 -9.79 -7.48 -5.57
N ILE A 108 -9.09 -8.47 -5.03
CA ILE A 108 -9.17 -8.86 -3.62
C ILE A 108 -7.93 -8.33 -2.91
N PHE A 109 -8.13 -7.45 -1.93
CA PHE A 109 -7.06 -6.77 -1.21
C PHE A 109 -6.97 -7.22 0.23
N SER A 110 -5.78 -7.69 0.64
CA SER A 110 -5.43 -8.00 2.02
C SER A 110 -3.91 -7.95 2.16
N THR A 111 -3.41 -7.48 3.31
CA THR A 111 -1.97 -7.52 3.65
C THR A 111 -1.46 -8.96 3.76
N LEU A 112 -2.34 -9.94 3.96
CA LEU A 112 -2.02 -11.37 4.07
C LEU A 112 -1.00 -11.67 5.20
N TRP A 113 -1.26 -11.15 6.40
CA TRP A 113 -0.48 -11.49 7.58
C TRP A 113 -0.39 -13.00 7.79
N SER A 114 0.81 -13.49 8.09
CA SER A 114 1.03 -14.90 8.38
C SER A 114 0.38 -15.31 9.69
N HIS A 115 -0.19 -16.50 9.73
CA HIS A 115 -0.57 -17.12 10.99
C HIS A 115 0.68 -17.58 11.75
N ILE A 116 0.82 -17.17 13.00
CA ILE A 116 1.92 -17.58 13.89
C ILE A 116 1.37 -18.63 14.86
N PRO A 117 1.88 -19.87 14.83
CA PRO A 117 1.48 -20.87 15.82
C PRO A 117 1.84 -20.42 17.26
N PRO A 118 1.00 -20.71 18.27
CA PRO A 118 1.26 -20.29 19.65
C PRO A 118 2.62 -20.68 20.19
N GLY A 119 3.19 -21.82 19.75
CA GLY A 119 4.55 -22.24 20.17
C GLY A 119 5.68 -21.39 19.63
N ASP A 120 5.46 -20.64 18.55
CA ASP A 120 6.48 -19.84 17.88
C ASP A 120 6.36 -18.33 18.16
N GLU A 121 5.30 -17.90 18.85
CA GLU A 121 5.01 -16.48 19.12
C GLU A 121 6.20 -15.74 19.75
N TYR A 122 6.85 -16.35 20.73
CA TYR A 122 8.00 -15.74 21.41
C TYR A 122 9.17 -15.50 20.46
N ILE A 123 9.55 -16.51 19.69
CA ILE A 123 10.69 -16.43 18.76
C ILE A 123 10.41 -15.44 17.65
N VAL A 124 9.20 -15.51 17.07
CA VAL A 124 8.81 -14.64 15.97
C VAL A 124 8.70 -13.18 16.41
N SER A 125 8.05 -12.91 17.55
CA SER A 125 7.90 -11.55 18.06
C SER A 125 9.21 -10.87 18.43
N HIS A 126 10.24 -11.64 18.80
CA HIS A 126 11.58 -11.13 19.10
C HIS A 126 12.54 -11.14 17.90
N GLY A 127 12.18 -11.83 16.83
CA GLY A 127 13.01 -11.97 15.64
C GLY A 127 12.59 -11.10 14.46
N LEU A 128 11.33 -10.65 14.40
CA LEU A 128 10.81 -9.83 13.31
C LEU A 128 10.66 -8.37 13.71
N ASN A 129 11.14 -7.51 12.84
CA ASN A 129 11.09 -6.05 13.03
C ASN A 129 9.66 -5.50 13.07
N ASP A 130 8.71 -6.17 12.44
CA ASP A 130 7.28 -5.79 12.45
C ASP A 130 6.74 -5.56 13.86
N PHE A 131 7.09 -6.42 14.81
CA PHE A 131 6.64 -6.30 16.21
C PHE A 131 7.26 -5.14 17.00
N TYR A 132 8.27 -4.47 16.44
CA TYR A 132 8.88 -3.29 17.04
C TYR A 132 8.47 -1.99 16.35
N GLN A 133 7.92 -2.08 15.14
CA GLN A 133 7.63 -0.91 14.31
C GLN A 133 6.13 -0.62 14.15
N THR A 134 5.30 -1.63 14.33
CA THR A 134 3.83 -1.49 14.24
C THR A 134 3.17 -1.25 15.59
#